data_91d5b2370a0cd52ef770f7c0a388b792
#
_entry.id   91d5b2370a0cd52ef770f7c0a388b792
#
_cell.length_a   1.000
_cell.length_b   1.000
_cell.length_c   1.000
_cell.angle_alpha   90.00
_cell.angle_beta   90.00
_cell.angle_gamma   90.00
#
_symmetry.space_group_name_H-M   'P 1'
#
loop_
_entity.id
_entity.type
_entity.pdbx_description
1 polymer ?
#
loop_
_entity_poly.entity_id
_entity_poly.type
_entity_poly.pdbx_seq_one_letter_code
_entity_poly.pdbx_strand_id
1 'polypeptide(L)'
;MLHLYWGDGKGKTTAAMGLALRALGHGRRVVILQFLKDGSSGEIEMLRRCGAVVYACPNAKFTWLMTDAERAEARRTNTRTLQTILQGSFDLLVLDEACAACKNDLVEEALLRAAAARAEQGAEVVLTGREPAAWMQDAADYST
;
A
#
# COMPACT_ATOMS: atom_id res chain seq x y z
N MET A 1 4.14 -13.51 -4.63
CA MET A 1 5.05 -13.35 -3.46
C MET A 1 4.65 -12.14 -2.65
N LEU A 2 4.63 -12.26 -1.34
CA LEU A 2 4.35 -11.15 -0.42
C LEU A 2 5.65 -10.58 0.13
N HIS A 3 5.89 -9.31 -0.15
CA HIS A 3 7.05 -8.57 0.35
C HIS A 3 6.64 -7.64 1.49
N LEU A 4 7.47 -7.56 2.51
CA LEU A 4 7.29 -6.64 3.63
C LEU A 4 8.58 -5.83 3.81
N TYR A 5 8.52 -4.51 3.53
CA TYR A 5 9.64 -3.59 3.73
C TYR A 5 9.34 -2.73 4.96
N TRP A 6 10.10 -2.92 6.03
CA TRP A 6 9.74 -2.31 7.31
C TRP A 6 10.95 -1.83 8.12
N GLY A 7 10.66 -1.05 9.15
CA GLY A 7 11.66 -0.51 10.07
C GLY A 7 11.68 1.02 10.08
N ASP A 8 12.54 1.58 10.92
CA ASP A 8 12.63 3.04 11.12
C ASP A 8 13.47 3.76 10.07
N GLY A 9 14.28 3.02 9.32
CA GLY A 9 15.17 3.56 8.32
C GLY A 9 14.44 4.16 7.11
N LYS A 10 15.21 4.84 6.28
CA LYS A 10 14.72 5.40 5.01
C LYS A 10 14.84 4.36 3.89
N GLY A 11 14.03 4.54 2.85
CA GLY A 11 14.13 3.77 1.62
C GLY A 11 13.06 2.71 1.42
N LYS A 12 12.15 2.50 2.36
CA LYS A 12 11.06 1.53 2.23
C LYS A 12 10.15 1.84 1.04
N THR A 13 9.59 3.03 1.01
CA THR A 13 8.76 3.50 -0.09
C THR A 13 9.56 3.55 -1.39
N THR A 14 10.80 4.04 -1.35
CA THR A 14 11.68 4.10 -2.52
C THR A 14 11.92 2.70 -3.12
N ALA A 15 12.16 1.71 -2.29
CA ALA A 15 12.33 0.32 -2.75
C ALA A 15 11.06 -0.23 -3.39
N ALA A 16 9.90 0.01 -2.78
CA ALA A 16 8.62 -0.41 -3.33
C ALA A 16 8.32 0.27 -4.67
N MET A 17 8.58 1.57 -4.79
CA MET A 17 8.37 2.31 -6.03
C MET A 17 9.38 1.91 -7.12
N GLY A 18 10.59 1.55 -6.75
CA GLY A 18 11.58 0.96 -7.66
C GLY A 18 11.11 -0.37 -8.23
N LEU A 19 10.55 -1.23 -7.40
CA LEU A 19 9.95 -2.50 -7.85
C LEU A 19 8.78 -2.24 -8.80
N ALA A 20 7.94 -1.25 -8.48
CA ALA A 20 6.83 -0.84 -9.36
C ALA A 20 7.32 -0.40 -10.74
N LEU A 21 8.37 0.43 -10.78
CA LEU A 21 8.96 0.90 -12.03
C LEU A 21 9.51 -0.26 -12.86
N ARG A 22 10.21 -1.22 -12.23
CA ARG A 22 10.69 -2.42 -12.92
C ARG A 22 9.55 -3.24 -13.51
N ALA A 23 8.47 -3.43 -12.76
CA ALA A 23 7.31 -4.17 -13.23
C ALA A 23 6.65 -3.48 -14.43
N LEU A 24 6.51 -2.16 -14.39
CA LEU A 24 5.99 -1.37 -15.53
C LEU A 24 6.87 -1.53 -16.77
N GLY A 25 8.20 -1.51 -16.59
CA GLY A 25 9.15 -1.72 -17.66
C GLY A 25 9.02 -3.10 -18.33
N HIS A 26 8.49 -4.08 -17.62
CA HIS A 26 8.19 -5.42 -18.15
C HIS A 26 6.73 -5.57 -18.61
N GLY A 27 5.99 -4.48 -18.75
CA GLY A 27 4.62 -4.51 -19.24
C GLY A 27 3.61 -5.06 -18.22
N ARG A 28 3.96 -5.07 -16.94
CA ARG A 28 3.08 -5.57 -15.89
C ARG A 28 2.06 -4.52 -15.47
N ARG A 29 0.90 -4.98 -15.00
CA ARG A 29 -0.15 -4.12 -14.46
C ARG A 29 0.18 -3.81 -13.00
N VAL A 30 0.41 -2.54 -12.71
CA VAL A 30 0.82 -2.07 -11.38
C VAL A 30 -0.25 -1.19 -10.77
N VAL A 31 -0.65 -1.50 -9.56
CA VAL A 31 -1.55 -0.69 -8.74
C VAL A 31 -0.82 -0.28 -7.46
N ILE A 32 -0.92 0.98 -7.11
CA ILE A 32 -0.32 1.56 -5.90
C ILE A 32 -1.42 2.22 -5.07
N LEU A 33 -1.48 1.89 -3.79
CA LEU A 33 -2.34 2.59 -2.82
C LEU A 33 -1.45 3.18 -1.73
N GLN A 34 -1.54 4.51 -1.59
CA GLN A 34 -0.89 5.25 -0.51
C GLN A 34 -1.92 5.60 0.56
N PHE A 35 -1.88 4.92 1.70
CA PHE A 35 -2.88 5.08 2.75
C PHE A 35 -2.79 6.43 3.47
N LEU A 36 -1.60 7.01 3.55
CA LEU A 36 -1.31 8.17 4.41
C LEU A 36 -0.73 9.36 3.64
N LYS A 37 -0.83 9.35 2.32
CA LYS A 37 -0.30 10.40 1.45
C LYS A 37 -1.35 10.82 0.44
N ASP A 38 -1.25 12.07 -0.01
CA ASP A 38 -2.17 12.67 -0.97
C ASP A 38 -1.83 12.37 -2.43
N GLY A 39 -0.75 11.67 -2.69
CA GLY A 39 -0.32 11.31 -4.04
C GLY A 39 0.43 12.42 -4.78
N SER A 40 0.90 13.44 -4.08
CA SER A 40 1.58 14.60 -4.67
C SER A 40 3.10 14.45 -4.80
N SER A 41 3.70 13.38 -4.29
CA SER A 41 5.15 13.17 -4.39
C SER A 41 5.59 12.93 -5.83
N GLY A 42 6.80 13.38 -6.16
CA GLY A 42 7.29 13.42 -7.53
C GLY A 42 7.35 12.08 -8.22
N GLU A 43 7.75 11.02 -7.51
CA GLU A 43 7.82 9.67 -8.08
C GLU A 43 6.43 9.14 -8.47
N ILE A 44 5.38 9.54 -7.77
CA ILE A 44 4.03 9.10 -8.06
C ILE A 44 3.55 9.60 -9.42
N GLU A 45 3.81 10.87 -9.73
CA GLU A 45 3.46 11.43 -11.03
C GLU A 45 4.19 10.70 -12.17
N MET A 46 5.47 10.41 -11.98
CA MET A 46 6.25 9.68 -12.96
C MET A 46 5.75 8.24 -13.15
N LEU A 47 5.38 7.58 -12.06
CA LEU A 47 4.81 6.22 -12.13
C LEU A 47 3.46 6.21 -12.85
N ARG A 48 2.61 7.23 -12.62
CA ARG A 48 1.37 7.40 -13.38
C ARG A 48 1.63 7.53 -14.89
N ARG A 49 2.60 8.36 -15.26
CA ARG A 49 3.01 8.54 -16.67
C ARG A 49 3.52 7.25 -17.30
N CYS A 50 4.13 6.39 -16.50
CA CYS A 50 4.58 5.06 -16.95
C CYS A 50 3.46 4.01 -16.97
N GLY A 51 2.25 4.35 -16.55
CA GLY A 51 1.09 3.47 -16.62
C GLY A 51 0.60 2.86 -15.31
N ALA A 52 1.19 3.22 -14.18
CA ALA A 52 0.69 2.78 -12.88
C ALA A 52 -0.68 3.40 -12.56
N VAL A 53 -1.58 2.60 -12.00
CA VAL A 53 -2.82 3.11 -11.41
C VAL A 53 -2.53 3.43 -9.94
N VAL A 54 -2.66 4.70 -9.58
CA VAL A 54 -2.31 5.16 -8.23
C VAL A 54 -3.56 5.71 -7.54
N TYR A 55 -3.81 5.19 -6.35
CA TYR A 55 -4.79 5.70 -5.41
C TYR A 55 -4.08 6.33 -4.22
N ALA A 56 -4.65 7.40 -3.69
CA ALA A 56 -4.12 8.10 -2.54
C ALA A 56 -5.24 8.41 -1.55
N CYS A 57 -4.88 8.83 -0.34
CA CYS A 57 -5.83 9.26 0.67
C CYS A 57 -5.96 10.80 0.58
N PRO A 58 -7.05 11.33 0.04
CA PRO A 58 -7.25 12.79 0.02
C PRO A 58 -7.21 13.36 1.45
N ASN A 59 -6.64 14.56 1.59
CA ASN A 59 -6.52 15.24 2.89
C ASN A 59 -5.75 14.42 3.95
N ALA A 60 -4.81 13.59 3.53
CA ALA A 60 -3.98 12.83 4.44
C ALA A 60 -3.21 13.75 5.37
N LYS A 61 -3.23 13.41 6.67
CA LYS A 61 -2.49 14.09 7.73
C LYS A 61 -1.66 13.08 8.49
N PHE A 62 -0.70 13.53 9.26
CA PHE A 62 -0.06 12.67 10.25
C PHE A 62 -1.13 12.11 11.21
N THR A 63 -1.02 10.82 11.54
CA THR A 63 -2.04 10.12 12.32
C THR A 63 -2.32 10.77 13.67
N TRP A 64 -1.29 11.33 14.30
CA TRP A 64 -1.44 12.03 15.60
C TRP A 64 -2.14 13.39 15.49
N LEU A 65 -2.31 13.92 14.28
CA LEU A 65 -3.04 15.17 14.01
C LEU A 65 -4.49 14.95 13.60
N MET A 66 -4.90 13.70 13.39
CA MET A 66 -6.27 13.38 12.99
C MET A 66 -7.23 13.44 14.16
N THR A 67 -8.39 14.07 13.95
CA THR A 67 -9.54 13.93 14.84
C THR A 67 -10.18 12.56 14.64
N ASP A 68 -11.07 12.16 15.57
CA ASP A 68 -11.80 10.90 15.45
C ASP A 68 -12.66 10.87 14.16
N ALA A 69 -13.27 12.01 13.81
CA ALA A 69 -14.05 12.13 12.56
C ALA A 69 -13.17 11.97 11.32
N GLU A 70 -11.96 12.56 11.33
CA GLU A 70 -11.00 12.44 10.23
C GLU A 70 -10.49 11.01 10.11
N ARG A 71 -10.24 10.31 11.21
CA ARG A 71 -9.84 8.89 11.21
C ARG A 71 -10.94 8.01 10.63
N ALA A 72 -12.19 8.23 11.04
CA ALA A 72 -13.33 7.48 10.51
C ALA A 72 -13.51 7.69 9.01
N GLU A 73 -13.33 8.91 8.52
CA GLU A 73 -13.39 9.22 7.08
C GLU A 73 -12.24 8.57 6.31
N ALA A 74 -11.02 8.65 6.82
CA ALA A 74 -9.86 7.99 6.22
C ALA A 74 -10.08 6.47 6.14
N ARG A 75 -10.60 5.85 7.19
CA ARG A 75 -10.93 4.43 7.20
C ARG A 75 -11.96 4.08 6.11
N ARG A 76 -13.04 4.85 5.99
CA ARG A 76 -14.06 4.61 4.97
C ARG A 76 -13.47 4.72 3.56
N THR A 77 -12.71 5.78 3.32
CA THR A 77 -12.08 6.04 2.01
C THR A 77 -11.09 4.93 1.64
N ASN A 78 -10.17 4.61 2.53
CA ASN A 78 -9.17 3.57 2.30
C ASN A 78 -9.80 2.19 2.11
N THR A 79 -10.79 1.85 2.94
CA THR A 79 -11.51 0.59 2.84
C THR A 79 -12.23 0.46 1.51
N ARG A 80 -12.95 1.51 1.08
CA ARG A 80 -13.65 1.53 -0.20
C ARG A 80 -12.69 1.42 -1.37
N THR A 81 -11.57 2.14 -1.31
CA THR A 81 -10.54 2.10 -2.35
C THR A 81 -9.94 0.71 -2.47
N LEU A 82 -9.60 0.08 -1.34
CA LEU A 82 -9.04 -1.27 -1.36
C LEU A 82 -10.04 -2.30 -1.86
N GLN A 83 -11.33 -2.16 -1.51
CA GLN A 83 -12.40 -3.00 -2.09
C GLN A 83 -12.42 -2.88 -3.61
N THR A 84 -12.35 -1.67 -4.15
CA THR A 84 -12.32 -1.43 -5.59
C THR A 84 -11.11 -2.08 -6.24
N ILE A 85 -9.93 -1.94 -5.66
CA ILE A 85 -8.70 -2.57 -6.16
C ILE A 85 -8.85 -4.09 -6.22
N LEU A 86 -9.40 -4.70 -5.18
CA LEU A 86 -9.55 -6.16 -5.09
C LEU A 86 -10.61 -6.74 -6.04
N GLN A 87 -11.50 -5.91 -6.56
CA GLN A 87 -12.44 -6.32 -7.62
C GLN A 87 -11.76 -6.42 -8.99
N GLY A 88 -10.63 -5.77 -9.17
CA GLY A 88 -9.85 -5.80 -10.39
C GLY A 88 -8.72 -6.81 -10.36
N SER A 89 -7.88 -6.74 -11.38
CA SER A 89 -6.69 -7.57 -11.51
C SER A 89 -5.43 -6.72 -11.62
N PHE A 90 -4.35 -7.24 -11.09
CA PHE A 90 -3.04 -6.61 -11.12
C PHE A 90 -1.95 -7.69 -11.07
N ASP A 91 -0.77 -7.34 -11.53
CA ASP A 91 0.42 -8.20 -11.42
C ASP A 91 1.25 -7.81 -10.20
N LEU A 92 1.26 -6.52 -9.85
CA LEU A 92 1.89 -5.97 -8.66
C LEU A 92 0.95 -4.99 -7.97
N LEU A 93 0.79 -5.18 -6.65
CA LEU A 93 0.09 -4.25 -5.78
C LEU A 93 1.05 -3.72 -4.71
N VAL A 94 1.22 -2.40 -4.66
CA VAL A 94 1.98 -1.74 -3.59
C VAL A 94 1.00 -1.09 -2.62
N LEU A 95 1.08 -1.46 -1.35
CA LEU A 95 0.31 -0.88 -0.25
C LEU A 95 1.27 -0.09 0.64
N ASP A 96 1.44 1.18 0.32
CA ASP A 96 2.38 2.06 0.99
C ASP A 96 1.84 2.55 2.34
N GLU A 97 2.65 2.44 3.37
CA GLU A 97 2.29 2.71 4.78
C GLU A 97 1.18 1.80 5.31
N ALA A 98 1.11 0.56 4.82
CA ALA A 98 0.11 -0.42 5.26
C ALA A 98 0.23 -0.74 6.76
N CYS A 99 1.44 -0.77 7.29
CA CYS A 99 1.65 -1.05 8.72
C CYS A 99 0.98 0.02 9.60
N ALA A 100 1.19 1.29 9.28
CA ALA A 100 0.59 2.39 10.03
C ALA A 100 -0.94 2.44 9.84
N ALA A 101 -1.43 2.18 8.63
CA ALA A 101 -2.86 2.11 8.35
C ALA A 101 -3.54 1.00 9.17
N CYS A 102 -2.91 -0.16 9.28
CA CYS A 102 -3.39 -1.27 10.11
C CYS A 102 -3.38 -0.90 11.59
N LYS A 103 -2.24 -0.40 12.08
CA LYS A 103 -2.04 -0.06 13.50
C LYS A 103 -3.03 1.01 13.99
N ASN A 104 -3.33 1.99 13.15
CA ASN A 104 -4.19 3.13 13.49
C ASN A 104 -5.64 2.94 13.04
N ASP A 105 -6.02 1.75 12.62
CA ASP A 105 -7.38 1.42 12.18
C ASP A 105 -7.91 2.35 11.07
N LEU A 106 -7.04 2.66 10.10
CA LEU A 106 -7.35 3.51 8.95
C LEU A 106 -7.79 2.73 7.71
N VAL A 107 -7.94 1.43 7.84
CA VAL A 107 -8.44 0.52 6.82
C VAL A 107 -8.95 -0.75 7.52
N GLU A 108 -9.93 -1.41 6.94
CA GLU A 108 -10.41 -2.69 7.47
C GLU A 108 -9.33 -3.76 7.35
N GLU A 109 -8.91 -4.35 8.48
CA GLU A 109 -7.82 -5.34 8.50
C GLU A 109 -8.13 -6.56 7.65
N ALA A 110 -9.38 -7.02 7.64
CA ALA A 110 -9.79 -8.16 6.82
C ALA A 110 -9.49 -7.94 5.33
N LEU A 111 -9.64 -6.70 4.84
CA LEU A 111 -9.31 -6.35 3.46
C LEU A 111 -7.80 -6.29 3.23
N LEU A 112 -7.02 -5.81 4.19
CA LEU A 112 -5.56 -5.88 4.09
C LEU A 112 -5.07 -7.32 4.00
N ARG A 113 -5.64 -8.21 4.80
CA ARG A 113 -5.32 -9.64 4.75
C ARG A 113 -5.71 -10.26 3.41
N ALA A 114 -6.88 -9.89 2.89
CA ALA A 114 -7.33 -10.35 1.57
C ALA A 114 -6.41 -9.86 0.45
N ALA A 115 -5.93 -8.62 0.54
CA ALA A 115 -4.97 -8.07 -0.41
C ALA A 115 -3.63 -8.83 -0.36
N ALA A 116 -3.10 -9.07 0.84
CA ALA A 116 -1.88 -9.84 1.02
C ALA A 116 -2.03 -11.28 0.46
N ALA A 117 -3.18 -11.89 0.66
CA ALA A 117 -3.46 -13.25 0.17
C ALA A 117 -3.49 -13.36 -1.37
N ARG A 118 -3.61 -12.25 -2.10
CA ARG A 118 -3.47 -12.24 -3.57
C ARG A 118 -2.09 -12.71 -4.01
N ALA A 119 -1.09 -12.63 -3.15
CA ALA A 119 0.25 -13.18 -3.41
C ALA A 119 0.21 -14.70 -3.60
N GLU A 120 -0.66 -15.40 -2.92
CA GLU A 120 -0.85 -16.85 -3.08
C GLU A 120 -1.50 -17.21 -4.43
N GLN A 121 -2.14 -16.23 -5.06
CA GLN A 121 -2.80 -16.39 -6.36
C GLN A 121 -1.91 -15.92 -7.52
N GLY A 122 -0.62 -15.71 -7.27
CA GLY A 122 0.38 -15.38 -8.30
C GLY A 122 0.70 -13.89 -8.47
N ALA A 123 0.05 -12.99 -7.74
CA ALA A 123 0.42 -11.57 -7.75
C ALA A 123 1.67 -11.32 -6.90
N GLU A 124 2.37 -10.22 -7.18
CA GLU A 124 3.34 -9.65 -6.26
C GLU A 124 2.63 -8.60 -5.40
N VAL A 125 2.75 -8.68 -4.10
CA VAL A 125 2.16 -7.70 -3.16
C VAL A 125 3.25 -7.17 -2.26
N VAL A 126 3.33 -5.84 -2.11
CA VAL A 126 4.33 -5.18 -1.27
C VAL A 126 3.62 -4.36 -0.19
N LEU A 127 3.95 -4.63 1.06
CA LEU A 127 3.53 -3.85 2.21
C LEU A 127 4.72 -3.04 2.71
N THR A 128 4.51 -1.77 3.04
CA THR A 128 5.56 -0.95 3.67
C THR A 128 5.11 -0.38 5.01
N GLY A 129 6.06 -0.04 5.85
CA GLY A 129 5.79 0.68 7.10
C GLY A 129 6.88 0.50 8.15
N ARG A 130 6.68 1.09 9.33
CA ARG A 130 7.67 1.02 10.41
C ARG A 130 7.49 -0.20 11.30
N GLU A 131 6.27 -0.41 11.76
CA GLU A 131 5.93 -1.44 12.75
C GLU A 131 4.83 -2.35 12.18
N PRO A 132 5.22 -3.47 11.57
CA PRO A 132 4.24 -4.38 10.99
C PRO A 132 3.47 -5.14 12.08
N ALA A 133 2.20 -5.45 11.79
CA ALA A 133 1.45 -6.39 12.60
C ALA A 133 2.08 -7.78 12.51
N ALA A 134 1.90 -8.59 13.56
CA ALA A 134 2.47 -9.94 13.60
C ALA A 134 2.07 -10.78 12.39
N TRP A 135 0.82 -10.70 11.94
CA TRP A 135 0.33 -11.45 10.79
C TRP A 135 1.05 -11.08 9.48
N MET A 136 1.49 -9.81 9.35
CA MET A 136 2.25 -9.37 8.17
C MET A 136 3.62 -10.03 8.12
N GLN A 137 4.28 -10.13 9.27
CA GLN A 137 5.57 -10.80 9.38
C GLN A 137 5.44 -12.30 9.12
N ASP A 138 4.38 -12.92 9.68
CA ASP A 138 4.15 -14.37 9.53
C ASP A 138 3.81 -14.75 8.08
N ALA A 139 3.08 -13.88 7.38
CA ALA A 139 2.64 -14.13 6.01
C ALA A 139 3.69 -13.79 4.94
N ALA A 140 4.65 -12.92 5.25
CA ALA A 140 5.61 -12.44 4.27
C ALA A 140 6.55 -13.53 3.78
N ASP A 141 6.68 -13.65 2.45
CA ASP A 141 7.69 -14.49 1.81
C ASP A 141 9.07 -13.83 1.87
N TYR A 142 9.10 -12.51 1.80
CA TYR A 142 10.31 -11.70 1.87
C TYR A 142 10.08 -10.54 2.84
N SER A 143 10.94 -10.45 3.86
CA SER A 143 10.85 -9.43 4.91
C SER A 143 12.19 -8.75 5.10
N THR A 144 12.23 -7.43 5.03
CA THR A 144 13.47 -6.68 5.19
C THR A 144 13.23 -5.25 5.72
#